data_323806da2eb43bd2ad4f9f1e9c0d6259
#
_entry.id   323806da2eb43bd2ad4f9f1e9c0d6259
#
_cell.length_a   1.000
_cell.length_b   1.000
_cell.length_c   1.000
_cell.angle_alpha   90.00
_cell.angle_beta   90.00
_cell.angle_gamma   90.00
#
_symmetry.space_group_name_H-M   'P 1'
#
loop_
_entity.id
_entity.type
_entity.pdbx_description
1 polymer ?
#
loop_
_entity_poly.entity_id
_entity_poly.type
_entity_poly.pdbx_seq_one_letter_code
_entity_poly.pdbx_strand_id
1 'polypeptide(L)'
;MARLRDLDRYKITRKPERFAVTRTIVAAIVSSTLLITPVCGSPSSSLGTIVYADRAYIGAAPVSVGATVFSGDKLSTEPTGSVQVRTGAARLLLSGATSATFTQDGASPAATLVKGSATFSTANSKAFALRVASAIIHANSDQSTIGQVTVLNPRELIVKSTRGSLIIAVEDDVRVIPEGAAYRIVLDPTAAPEPQGPRGAGTKDSGGPPHKAARNKFIWYPVAITALATVWAVHEAFESPDRP
;
A
#
# COMPACT_ATOMS: atom_id res chain seq x y z
N MET A 1 54.63 -86.25 34.53
CA MET A 1 53.50 -86.99 33.94
C MET A 1 52.32 -86.06 33.73
N ALA A 2 51.94 -85.84 32.45
CA ALA A 2 50.63 -85.75 31.85
C ALA A 2 49.65 -84.77 32.52
N ARG A 3 48.94 -83.93 31.80
CA ARG A 3 48.31 -83.93 30.49
C ARG A 3 47.78 -82.57 30.17
N LEU A 4 48.04 -82.08 28.98
CA LEU A 4 47.29 -81.03 28.34
C LEU A 4 45.78 -81.44 28.21
N ARG A 5 44.90 -80.45 28.31
CA ARG A 5 43.59 -80.41 27.64
C ARG A 5 43.22 -78.94 27.35
N ASP A 6 43.31 -78.67 26.05
CA ASP A 6 42.26 -78.19 25.14
C ASP A 6 41.27 -77.22 25.78
N LEU A 7 41.38 -76.01 25.45
CA LEU A 7 40.33 -74.99 25.54
C LEU A 7 39.99 -74.52 24.12
N ASP A 8 38.86 -75.03 23.72
CA ASP A 8 38.17 -74.78 22.49
C ASP A 8 38.00 -73.33 22.13
N ARG A 9 38.20 -73.14 20.85
CA ARG A 9 37.98 -71.88 20.15
C ARG A 9 36.50 -71.50 20.19
N TYR A 10 36.17 -70.49 20.88
CA TYR A 10 34.89 -69.79 20.65
C TYR A 10 35.09 -68.69 19.58
N LYS A 11 34.83 -69.06 18.33
CA LYS A 11 34.73 -68.11 17.22
C LYS A 11 33.43 -67.38 17.36
N ILE A 12 33.47 -66.16 17.93
CA ILE A 12 32.34 -65.24 17.87
C ILE A 12 32.38 -64.60 16.47
N THR A 13 31.62 -65.16 15.56
CA THR A 13 31.27 -64.54 14.28
C THR A 13 30.33 -63.39 14.55
N ARG A 14 30.86 -62.17 14.80
CA ARG A 14 30.07 -60.96 14.78
C ARG A 14 29.65 -60.70 13.32
N LYS A 15 28.35 -60.81 13.03
CA LYS A 15 27.78 -60.35 11.77
C LYS A 15 27.94 -58.82 11.65
N PRO A 16 28.76 -58.30 10.77
CA PRO A 16 28.98 -56.83 10.65
C PRO A 16 27.87 -56.08 9.86
N GLU A 17 26.88 -56.79 9.36
CA GLU A 17 25.94 -56.24 8.38
C GLU A 17 24.90 -55.25 8.97
N ARG A 18 24.52 -55.43 10.24
CA ARG A 18 23.48 -54.57 10.83
C ARG A 18 23.96 -53.14 11.12
N PHE A 19 25.25 -52.92 11.35
CA PHE A 19 25.79 -51.59 11.63
C PHE A 19 26.00 -50.73 10.36
N ALA A 20 26.20 -51.37 9.21
CA ALA A 20 26.36 -50.67 7.94
C ALA A 20 25.04 -50.01 7.49
N VAL A 21 23.93 -50.74 7.59
CA VAL A 21 22.60 -50.25 7.22
C VAL A 21 22.17 -49.09 8.11
N THR A 22 22.40 -49.15 9.42
CA THR A 22 22.05 -48.10 10.37
C THR A 22 22.83 -46.83 10.11
N ARG A 23 24.12 -46.91 9.79
CA ARG A 23 24.96 -45.77 9.44
C ARG A 23 24.49 -45.10 8.13
N THR A 24 24.10 -45.89 7.14
CA THR A 24 23.60 -45.35 5.85
C THR A 24 22.28 -44.63 6.01
N ILE A 25 21.36 -45.14 6.83
CA ILE A 25 20.06 -44.51 7.12
C ILE A 25 20.26 -43.20 7.88
N VAL A 26 21.12 -43.14 8.90
CA VAL A 26 21.38 -41.94 9.65
C VAL A 26 22.05 -40.86 8.75
N ALA A 27 22.98 -41.27 7.90
CA ALA A 27 23.60 -40.33 6.94
C ALA A 27 22.58 -39.77 5.92
N ALA A 28 21.63 -40.61 5.45
CA ALA A 28 20.58 -40.18 4.53
C ALA A 28 19.59 -39.18 5.19
N ILE A 29 19.24 -39.38 6.45
CA ILE A 29 18.35 -38.46 7.19
C ILE A 29 19.06 -37.12 7.44
N VAL A 30 20.34 -37.10 7.85
CA VAL A 30 21.10 -35.87 8.07
C VAL A 30 21.32 -35.12 6.75
N SER A 31 21.53 -35.80 5.64
CA SER A 31 21.66 -35.14 4.33
C SER A 31 20.35 -34.54 3.83
N SER A 32 19.19 -35.15 4.14
CA SER A 32 17.88 -34.62 3.75
C SER A 32 17.51 -33.33 4.52
N THR A 33 17.96 -33.17 5.75
CA THR A 33 17.70 -31.94 6.54
C THR A 33 18.55 -30.76 6.11
N LEU A 34 19.70 -30.98 5.46
CA LEU A 34 20.56 -29.93 4.93
C LEU A 34 20.07 -29.34 3.58
N LEU A 35 19.09 -29.98 2.93
CA LEU A 35 18.48 -29.49 1.68
C LEU A 35 17.30 -28.53 1.92
N ILE A 36 16.96 -28.21 3.17
CA ILE A 36 16.09 -27.09 3.47
C ILE A 36 16.93 -25.83 3.26
N THR A 37 17.03 -25.40 2.00
CA THR A 37 17.56 -24.10 1.68
C THR A 37 16.73 -23.07 2.43
N PRO A 38 17.31 -22.20 3.28
CA PRO A 38 16.56 -21.09 3.82
C PRO A 38 16.04 -20.33 2.61
N VAL A 39 14.71 -20.25 2.48
CA VAL A 39 14.10 -19.29 1.57
C VAL A 39 14.57 -17.93 2.07
N CYS A 40 15.66 -17.42 1.50
CA CYS A 40 16.06 -16.04 1.69
C CYS A 40 14.95 -15.21 1.10
N GLY A 41 13.96 -14.85 1.93
CA GLY A 41 12.99 -13.83 1.59
C GLY A 41 13.79 -12.62 1.13
N SER A 42 13.56 -12.15 -0.10
CA SER A 42 14.16 -10.91 -0.56
C SER A 42 13.90 -9.84 0.49
N PRO A 43 14.91 -9.11 0.96
CA PRO A 43 14.70 -8.08 1.96
C PRO A 43 13.67 -7.10 1.40
N SER A 44 12.53 -6.98 2.08
CA SER A 44 11.53 -5.99 1.72
C SER A 44 12.17 -4.61 1.83
N SER A 45 12.05 -3.81 0.76
CA SER A 45 12.64 -2.48 0.74
C SER A 45 12.00 -1.59 1.80
N SER A 46 12.84 -0.93 2.61
CA SER A 46 12.38 0.10 3.54
C SER A 46 11.84 1.30 2.76
N LEU A 47 10.60 1.66 2.98
CA LEU A 47 9.92 2.76 2.31
C LEU A 47 9.90 4.04 3.13
N GLY A 48 10.00 3.93 4.46
CA GLY A 48 9.92 5.10 5.32
C GLY A 48 10.02 4.81 6.79
N THR A 49 9.86 5.86 7.59
CA THR A 49 9.91 5.80 9.05
C THR A 49 8.69 6.50 9.63
N ILE A 50 8.14 5.96 10.69
CA ILE A 50 7.04 6.55 11.44
C ILE A 50 7.58 7.68 12.31
N VAL A 51 7.09 8.88 12.10
CA VAL A 51 7.50 10.08 12.83
C VAL A 51 6.49 10.50 13.90
N TYR A 52 5.25 10.00 13.77
CA TYR A 52 4.20 10.19 14.77
C TYR A 52 3.25 8.99 14.74
N ALA A 53 2.78 8.54 15.90
CA ALA A 53 1.81 7.46 16.03
C ALA A 53 0.95 7.65 17.29
N ASP A 54 -0.36 7.64 17.11
CA ASP A 54 -1.36 7.57 18.16
C ASP A 54 -2.44 6.58 17.72
N ARG A 55 -2.68 5.54 18.52
CA ARG A 55 -3.65 4.48 18.25
C ARG A 55 -3.60 3.98 16.81
N ALA A 56 -2.39 3.58 16.39
CA ALA A 56 -2.09 3.11 15.05
C ALA A 56 -1.39 1.74 15.10
N TYR A 57 -1.54 0.99 14.02
CA TYR A 57 -1.08 -0.40 13.92
C TYR A 57 -0.41 -0.65 12.58
N ILE A 58 0.63 -1.51 12.58
CA ILE A 58 1.15 -2.21 11.38
C ILE A 58 0.65 -3.65 11.46
N GLY A 59 -0.23 -4.05 10.52
CA GLY A 59 -0.93 -5.32 10.62
C GLY A 59 -1.78 -5.38 11.90
N ALA A 60 -1.40 -6.24 12.85
CA ALA A 60 -2.04 -6.38 14.16
C ALA A 60 -1.22 -5.79 15.31
N ALA A 61 0.02 -5.33 15.06
CA ALA A 61 0.92 -4.84 16.09
C ALA A 61 0.79 -3.31 16.26
N PRO A 62 0.74 -2.79 17.50
CA PRO A 62 0.76 -1.36 17.73
C PRO A 62 2.08 -0.76 17.23
N VAL A 63 1.99 0.45 16.72
CA VAL A 63 3.12 1.16 16.11
C VAL A 63 3.73 2.15 17.10
N SER A 64 5.07 2.24 17.06
CA SER A 64 5.84 3.25 17.78
C SER A 64 6.54 4.20 16.84
N VAL A 65 6.80 5.41 17.32
CA VAL A 65 7.66 6.39 16.62
C VAL A 65 9.05 5.79 16.43
N GLY A 66 9.63 6.00 15.25
CA GLY A 66 10.91 5.43 14.83
C GLY A 66 10.80 4.07 14.14
N ALA A 67 9.62 3.42 14.13
CA ALA A 67 9.43 2.15 13.43
C ALA A 67 9.60 2.36 11.90
N THR A 68 10.23 1.38 11.26
CA THR A 68 10.42 1.36 9.81
C THR A 68 9.20 0.75 9.13
N VAL A 69 8.76 1.37 8.04
CA VAL A 69 7.69 0.87 7.17
C VAL A 69 8.32 0.21 5.95
N PHE A 70 7.92 -1.01 5.66
CA PHE A 70 8.39 -1.80 4.53
C PHE A 70 7.33 -1.91 3.44
N SER A 71 7.77 -2.30 2.25
CA SER A 71 6.86 -2.63 1.16
C SER A 71 5.99 -3.84 1.54
N GLY A 72 4.67 -3.69 1.39
CA GLY A 72 3.66 -4.67 1.80
C GLY A 72 3.03 -4.37 3.17
N ASP A 73 3.60 -3.45 3.97
CA ASP A 73 3.04 -3.12 5.27
C ASP A 73 1.67 -2.45 5.15
N LYS A 74 0.74 -2.92 5.95
CA LYS A 74 -0.60 -2.34 6.08
C LYS A 74 -0.67 -1.55 7.37
N LEU A 75 -0.80 -0.23 7.24
CA LEU A 75 -1.04 0.67 8.36
C LEU A 75 -2.53 0.89 8.55
N SER A 76 -2.96 0.94 9.80
CA SER A 76 -4.34 1.26 10.17
C SER A 76 -4.37 2.13 11.41
N THR A 77 -5.40 3.00 11.49
CA THR A 77 -5.66 3.86 12.65
C THR A 77 -7.03 3.58 13.22
N GLU A 78 -7.18 3.75 14.53
CA GLU A 78 -8.48 3.77 15.21
C GLU A 78 -9.29 5.03 14.81
N PRO A 79 -10.59 5.11 15.13
CA PRO A 79 -11.42 6.25 14.76
C PRO A 79 -10.88 7.61 15.20
N THR A 80 -10.18 7.66 16.31
CA THR A 80 -9.55 8.88 16.85
C THR A 80 -8.02 8.82 16.77
N GLY A 81 -7.48 7.79 16.12
CA GLY A 81 -6.04 7.60 15.96
C GLY A 81 -5.48 8.32 14.76
N SER A 82 -4.14 8.46 14.73
CA SER A 82 -3.43 8.97 13.57
C SER A 82 -1.99 8.45 13.53
N VAL A 83 -1.43 8.39 12.32
CA VAL A 83 -0.03 8.00 12.12
C VAL A 83 0.57 8.83 10.98
N GLN A 84 1.77 9.32 11.19
CA GLN A 84 2.53 10.02 10.18
C GLN A 84 3.77 9.23 9.79
N VAL A 85 3.92 9.02 8.50
CA VAL A 85 5.05 8.33 7.89
C VAL A 85 5.85 9.30 7.04
N ARG A 86 7.16 9.32 7.21
CA ARG A 86 8.10 10.05 6.36
C ARG A 86 8.71 9.06 5.36
N THR A 87 8.56 9.33 4.07
CA THR A 87 9.06 8.53 2.96
C THR A 87 9.93 9.40 2.05
N GLY A 88 11.25 9.41 2.29
CA GLY A 88 12.16 10.27 1.52
C GLY A 88 11.75 11.75 1.59
N ALA A 89 11.40 12.34 0.44
CA ALA A 89 10.97 13.74 0.29
C ALA A 89 9.45 13.95 0.48
N ALA A 90 8.73 12.93 0.95
CA ALA A 90 7.30 13.00 1.20
C ALA A 90 6.95 12.64 2.64
N ARG A 91 5.81 13.14 3.10
CA ARG A 91 5.18 12.77 4.37
C ARG A 91 3.74 12.38 4.10
N LEU A 92 3.28 11.32 4.76
CA LEU A 92 1.90 10.85 4.69
C LEU A 92 1.31 10.80 6.10
N LEU A 93 0.20 11.48 6.31
CA LEU A 93 -0.60 11.44 7.54
C LEU A 93 -1.87 10.64 7.25
N LEU A 94 -2.10 9.57 7.99
CA LEU A 94 -3.34 8.80 8.02
C LEU A 94 -4.11 9.16 9.28
N SER A 95 -5.40 9.46 9.19
CA SER A 95 -6.21 9.91 10.33
C SER A 95 -7.62 9.33 10.31
N GLY A 96 -8.10 8.97 11.49
CA GLY A 96 -9.49 8.58 11.71
C GLY A 96 -9.94 7.32 10.95
N ALA A 97 -9.90 6.14 11.56
CA ALA A 97 -10.37 4.88 10.98
C ALA A 97 -9.81 4.57 9.58
N THR A 98 -8.59 5.00 9.30
CA THR A 98 -7.92 4.87 8.00
C THR A 98 -7.18 3.54 7.88
N SER A 99 -7.14 2.99 6.66
CA SER A 99 -6.31 1.84 6.33
C SER A 99 -5.62 2.07 4.99
N ALA A 100 -4.30 1.95 4.97
CA ALA A 100 -3.48 2.08 3.77
C ALA A 100 -2.39 1.00 3.73
N THR A 101 -2.05 0.53 2.53
CA THR A 101 -0.95 -0.41 2.28
C THR A 101 0.18 0.33 1.58
N PHE A 102 1.38 0.22 2.10
CA PHE A 102 2.57 0.82 1.51
C PHE A 102 3.17 -0.12 0.47
N THR A 103 3.53 0.43 -0.67
CA THR A 103 4.14 -0.31 -1.78
C THR A 103 5.25 0.50 -2.42
N GLN A 104 6.14 -0.17 -3.11
CA GLN A 104 7.10 0.49 -3.97
C GLN A 104 6.62 0.43 -5.41
N ASP A 105 6.53 1.56 -6.08
CA ASP A 105 6.17 1.68 -7.49
C ASP A 105 7.40 2.12 -8.29
N GLY A 106 8.09 1.15 -8.88
CA GLY A 106 9.42 1.39 -9.46
C GLY A 106 10.41 1.91 -8.42
N ALA A 107 10.91 3.14 -8.60
CA ALA A 107 11.83 3.79 -7.67
C ALA A 107 11.14 4.64 -6.60
N SER A 108 9.83 4.87 -6.71
CA SER A 108 9.09 5.80 -5.84
C SER A 108 8.22 5.05 -4.81
N PRO A 109 8.16 5.53 -3.57
CA PRO A 109 7.21 5.01 -2.60
C PRO A 109 5.79 5.40 -2.99
N ALA A 110 4.87 4.48 -2.78
CA ALA A 110 3.45 4.67 -2.98
C ALA A 110 2.64 4.12 -1.81
N ALA A 111 1.43 4.60 -1.63
CA ALA A 111 0.48 3.99 -0.70
C ALA A 111 -0.87 3.77 -1.39
N THR A 112 -1.50 2.64 -1.11
CA THR A 112 -2.87 2.35 -1.54
C THR A 112 -3.81 2.59 -0.38
N LEU A 113 -4.62 3.64 -0.46
CA LEU A 113 -5.63 3.97 0.54
C LEU A 113 -6.89 3.14 0.28
N VAL A 114 -7.28 2.33 1.26
CA VAL A 114 -8.44 1.45 1.17
C VAL A 114 -9.69 2.13 1.74
N LYS A 115 -9.54 2.83 2.86
CA LYS A 115 -10.61 3.57 3.54
C LYS A 115 -10.06 4.68 4.40
N GLY A 116 -10.90 5.66 4.74
CA GLY A 116 -10.57 6.76 5.63
C GLY A 116 -9.97 7.96 4.91
N SER A 117 -9.11 8.70 5.58
CA SER A 117 -8.53 9.95 5.09
C SER A 117 -7.01 9.95 5.18
N ALA A 118 -6.37 10.38 4.10
CA ALA A 118 -4.92 10.52 4.00
C ALA A 118 -4.57 11.93 3.53
N THR A 119 -3.64 12.59 4.23
CA THR A 119 -3.03 13.85 3.80
C THR A 119 -1.57 13.60 3.48
N PHE A 120 -1.13 14.00 2.31
CA PHE A 120 0.27 13.85 1.92
C PHE A 120 0.88 15.21 1.57
N SER A 121 2.15 15.34 1.89
CA SER A 121 2.99 16.47 1.50
C SER A 121 4.19 15.93 0.74
N THR A 122 4.52 16.54 -0.38
CA THR A 122 5.64 16.13 -1.20
C THR A 122 6.39 17.33 -1.74
N ALA A 123 7.71 17.21 -1.92
CA ALA A 123 8.55 18.26 -2.47
C ALA A 123 8.64 18.22 -4.00
N ASN A 124 8.28 17.10 -4.62
CA ASN A 124 8.30 16.93 -6.08
C ASN A 124 7.27 15.88 -6.56
N SER A 125 7.01 15.89 -7.86
CA SER A 125 6.00 15.05 -8.51
C SER A 125 6.27 13.55 -8.44
N LYS A 126 7.53 13.15 -8.31
CA LYS A 126 7.96 11.73 -8.29
C LYS A 126 8.21 11.19 -6.89
N ALA A 127 8.16 12.04 -5.85
CA ALA A 127 8.50 11.62 -4.50
C ALA A 127 7.50 10.65 -3.88
N PHE A 128 6.23 10.72 -4.29
CA PHE A 128 5.16 9.91 -3.71
C PHE A 128 3.93 9.86 -4.61
N ALA A 129 3.26 8.71 -4.64
CA ALA A 129 1.96 8.53 -5.27
C ALA A 129 0.96 7.90 -4.30
N LEU A 130 -0.27 8.41 -4.27
CA LEU A 130 -1.37 7.83 -3.52
C LEU A 130 -2.34 7.14 -4.48
N ARG A 131 -2.63 5.87 -4.24
CA ARG A 131 -3.57 5.08 -5.03
C ARG A 131 -4.87 4.89 -4.26
N VAL A 132 -6.00 5.00 -4.95
CA VAL A 132 -7.34 4.73 -4.40
C VAL A 132 -8.14 4.02 -5.46
N ALA A 133 -8.47 2.76 -5.27
CA ALA A 133 -9.08 1.90 -6.27
C ALA A 133 -8.31 1.99 -7.62
N SER A 134 -8.95 2.46 -8.70
CA SER A 134 -8.31 2.67 -10.02
C SER A 134 -7.64 4.03 -10.19
N ALA A 135 -7.77 4.94 -9.21
CA ALA A 135 -7.21 6.29 -9.30
C ALA A 135 -5.78 6.35 -8.75
N ILE A 136 -4.91 7.09 -9.43
CA ILE A 136 -3.55 7.45 -8.99
C ILE A 136 -3.50 8.96 -8.83
N ILE A 137 -3.06 9.43 -7.65
CA ILE A 137 -3.00 10.84 -7.29
C ILE A 137 -1.56 11.18 -6.93
N HIS A 138 -1.00 12.20 -7.55
CA HIS A 138 0.35 12.69 -7.28
C HIS A 138 0.45 14.21 -7.51
N ALA A 139 1.55 14.83 -7.11
CA ALA A 139 1.80 16.25 -7.40
C ALA A 139 1.98 16.49 -8.90
N ASN A 140 1.47 17.62 -9.41
CA ASN A 140 1.57 17.99 -10.83
C ASN A 140 2.95 18.56 -11.19
N SER A 141 3.68 19.09 -10.24
CA SER A 141 4.95 19.79 -10.47
C SER A 141 5.96 19.47 -9.37
N ASP A 142 7.21 19.83 -9.63
CA ASP A 142 8.31 19.71 -8.66
C ASP A 142 8.34 20.90 -7.68
N GLN A 143 7.16 21.21 -7.13
CA GLN A 143 6.96 22.20 -6.08
C GLN A 143 6.35 21.55 -4.85
N SER A 144 6.52 22.20 -3.69
CA SER A 144 5.89 21.75 -2.45
C SER A 144 4.37 21.65 -2.63
N THR A 145 3.85 20.46 -2.55
CA THR A 145 2.43 20.16 -2.78
C THR A 145 1.85 19.45 -1.57
N ILE A 146 0.66 19.88 -1.14
CA ILE A 146 -0.10 19.28 -0.04
C ILE A 146 -1.47 18.89 -0.56
N GLY A 147 -1.77 17.60 -0.51
CA GLY A 147 -3.04 17.03 -0.94
C GLY A 147 -3.70 16.20 0.16
N GLN A 148 -5.02 16.23 0.19
CA GLN A 148 -5.83 15.38 1.06
C GLN A 148 -6.77 14.53 0.21
N VAL A 149 -6.88 13.26 0.57
CA VAL A 149 -7.78 12.31 -0.09
C VAL A 149 -8.62 11.62 0.97
N THR A 150 -9.93 11.63 0.79
CA THR A 150 -10.88 10.96 1.68
C THR A 150 -11.71 9.98 0.87
N VAL A 151 -11.70 8.72 1.25
CA VAL A 151 -12.50 7.66 0.63
C VAL A 151 -13.88 7.66 1.29
N LEU A 152 -14.92 7.98 0.54
CA LEU A 152 -16.31 7.94 1.00
C LEU A 152 -16.88 6.51 0.92
N ASN A 153 -16.59 5.85 -0.21
CA ASN A 153 -16.94 4.46 -0.47
C ASN A 153 -16.00 3.90 -1.56
N PRO A 154 -16.05 2.59 -1.89
CA PRO A 154 -15.13 1.99 -2.86
C PRO A 154 -15.13 2.61 -4.27
N ARG A 155 -16.17 3.39 -4.60
CA ARG A 155 -16.31 4.03 -5.91
C ARG A 155 -16.28 5.55 -5.83
N GLU A 156 -16.06 6.12 -4.65
CA GLU A 156 -16.23 7.55 -4.47
C GLU A 156 -15.21 8.11 -3.49
N LEU A 157 -14.54 9.17 -3.89
CA LEU A 157 -13.54 9.85 -3.10
C LEU A 157 -13.64 11.37 -3.22
N ILE A 158 -13.15 12.06 -2.23
CA ILE A 158 -12.91 13.50 -2.28
C ILE A 158 -11.40 13.72 -2.33
N VAL A 159 -10.95 14.50 -3.30
CA VAL A 159 -9.56 14.97 -3.41
C VAL A 159 -9.54 16.47 -3.27
N LYS A 160 -8.71 16.97 -2.35
CA LYS A 160 -8.48 18.37 -2.09
C LYS A 160 -7.01 18.71 -2.30
N SER A 161 -6.71 19.75 -3.04
CA SER A 161 -5.40 20.35 -3.06
C SER A 161 -5.37 21.57 -2.13
N THR A 162 -4.47 21.54 -1.15
CA THR A 162 -4.30 22.67 -0.20
C THR A 162 -3.17 23.59 -0.64
N ARG A 163 -2.11 23.02 -1.21
CA ARG A 163 -0.96 23.77 -1.77
C ARG A 163 -0.48 23.06 -3.01
N GLY A 164 -0.14 23.80 -4.04
CA GLY A 164 0.25 23.28 -5.34
C GLY A 164 -0.91 22.60 -6.08
N SER A 165 -0.69 22.12 -7.26
CA SER A 165 -1.68 21.39 -8.04
C SER A 165 -1.44 19.88 -7.97
N LEU A 166 -2.53 19.11 -8.03
CA LEU A 166 -2.49 17.65 -8.07
C LEU A 166 -2.90 17.13 -9.45
N ILE A 167 -2.37 15.98 -9.81
CA ILE A 167 -2.87 15.18 -10.92
C ILE A 167 -3.62 14.00 -10.35
N ILE A 168 -4.79 13.72 -10.92
CA ILE A 168 -5.46 12.44 -10.77
C ILE A 168 -5.52 11.76 -12.13
N ALA A 169 -5.08 10.51 -12.17
CA ALA A 169 -5.15 9.64 -13.33
C ALA A 169 -6.04 8.44 -13.01
N VAL A 170 -7.01 8.16 -13.88
CA VAL A 170 -7.86 6.97 -13.83
C VAL A 170 -7.78 6.31 -15.19
N GLU A 171 -7.02 5.22 -15.27
CA GLU A 171 -6.64 4.58 -16.54
C GLU A 171 -5.99 5.59 -17.50
N ASP A 172 -6.67 5.97 -18.61
CA ASP A 172 -6.16 6.90 -19.62
C ASP A 172 -6.69 8.34 -19.45
N ASP A 173 -7.61 8.58 -18.50
CA ASP A 173 -8.15 9.92 -18.23
C ASP A 173 -7.32 10.60 -17.14
N VAL A 174 -6.67 11.70 -17.48
CA VAL A 174 -5.78 12.46 -16.59
C VAL A 174 -6.33 13.87 -16.43
N ARG A 175 -6.46 14.30 -15.17
CA ARG A 175 -6.97 15.65 -14.85
C ARG A 175 -6.16 16.33 -13.77
N VAL A 176 -6.15 17.66 -13.85
CA VAL A 176 -5.46 18.51 -12.89
C VAL A 176 -6.46 19.08 -11.89
N ILE A 177 -6.11 18.99 -10.62
CA ILE A 177 -6.82 19.63 -9.51
C ILE A 177 -6.00 20.87 -9.13
N PRO A 178 -6.50 22.08 -9.38
CA PRO A 178 -5.77 23.30 -9.05
C PRO A 178 -5.66 23.48 -7.53
N GLU A 179 -4.68 24.29 -7.12
CA GLU A 179 -4.51 24.70 -5.73
C GLU A 179 -5.79 25.31 -5.15
N GLY A 180 -6.11 24.95 -3.90
CA GLY A 180 -7.30 25.41 -3.19
C GLY A 180 -8.60 24.72 -3.60
N ALA A 181 -8.59 23.89 -4.65
CA ALA A 181 -9.79 23.21 -5.11
C ALA A 181 -10.00 21.87 -4.45
N ALA A 182 -11.29 21.46 -4.37
CA ALA A 182 -11.66 20.11 -4.00
C ALA A 182 -12.74 19.57 -4.95
N TYR A 183 -12.60 18.30 -5.24
CA TYR A 183 -13.51 17.58 -6.12
C TYR A 183 -13.97 16.27 -5.47
N ARG A 184 -15.25 16.01 -5.60
CA ARG A 184 -15.83 14.69 -5.36
C ARG A 184 -15.77 13.93 -6.68
N ILE A 185 -15.19 12.76 -6.65
CA ILE A 185 -14.89 11.95 -7.82
C ILE A 185 -15.59 10.63 -7.68
N VAL A 186 -16.40 10.27 -8.67
CA VAL A 186 -17.09 8.99 -8.77
C VAL A 186 -16.35 8.16 -9.81
N LEU A 187 -15.76 7.06 -9.36
CA LEU A 187 -15.07 6.08 -10.19
C LEU A 187 -16.12 5.11 -10.77
N ASP A 188 -15.96 4.73 -12.03
CA ASP A 188 -16.85 3.80 -12.73
C ASP A 188 -18.35 4.22 -12.71
N PRO A 189 -18.74 5.27 -13.45
CA PRO A 189 -20.11 5.77 -13.47
C PRO A 189 -21.12 4.84 -14.19
N THR A 190 -20.74 3.61 -14.52
CA THR A 190 -21.60 2.65 -15.26
C THR A 190 -22.93 2.35 -14.55
N ALA A 191 -23.06 2.74 -13.29
CA ALA A 191 -24.26 2.52 -12.48
C ALA A 191 -25.15 3.76 -12.26
N ALA A 192 -24.79 4.92 -12.85
CA ALA A 192 -25.71 6.05 -12.80
C ALA A 192 -26.89 5.78 -13.76
N PRO A 193 -28.16 5.77 -13.30
CA PRO A 193 -29.29 5.70 -14.22
C PRO A 193 -29.21 6.90 -15.17
N GLU A 194 -29.26 6.64 -16.46
CA GLU A 194 -29.40 7.70 -17.44
C GLU A 194 -30.58 8.57 -17.03
N PRO A 195 -30.42 9.91 -16.95
CA PRO A 195 -31.55 10.77 -16.75
C PRO A 195 -32.53 10.52 -17.91
N GLN A 196 -33.66 9.90 -17.64
CA GLN A 196 -34.75 9.75 -18.61
C GLN A 196 -35.29 11.15 -18.86
N GLY A 197 -34.70 11.82 -19.85
CA GLY A 197 -35.27 13.02 -20.41
C GLY A 197 -36.68 12.72 -20.95
N PRO A 198 -37.63 13.69 -20.90
CA PRO A 198 -38.97 13.48 -21.42
C PRO A 198 -38.86 13.06 -22.89
N ARG A 199 -39.49 11.93 -23.23
CA ARG A 199 -39.63 11.48 -24.61
C ARG A 199 -40.43 12.50 -25.40
N GLY A 200 -39.76 13.47 -25.99
CA GLY A 200 -40.32 14.37 -26.98
C GLY A 200 -40.47 13.63 -28.31
N ALA A 201 -41.71 13.64 -28.82
CA ALA A 201 -42.08 13.07 -30.06
C ALA A 201 -41.26 13.67 -31.23
N GLY A 202 -40.68 12.80 -32.01
CA GLY A 202 -40.46 12.88 -33.47
C GLY A 202 -39.79 14.12 -34.05
N THR A 203 -38.53 13.95 -34.48
CA THR A 203 -38.06 14.52 -35.75
C THR A 203 -37.11 13.54 -36.42
N LYS A 204 -37.35 13.38 -37.74
CA LYS A 204 -36.70 12.45 -38.64
C LYS A 204 -35.19 12.75 -38.79
N ASP A 205 -34.44 11.69 -38.79
CA ASP A 205 -33.36 11.32 -39.71
C ASP A 205 -32.40 12.44 -40.14
N SER A 206 -31.22 12.39 -39.53
CA SER A 206 -29.98 12.87 -40.13
C SER A 206 -28.90 11.85 -39.76
N GLY A 207 -28.67 10.92 -40.69
CA GLY A 207 -27.69 9.86 -40.57
C GLY A 207 -26.25 10.39 -40.53
N GLY A 208 -25.77 10.75 -39.36
CA GLY A 208 -24.33 10.88 -39.04
C GLY A 208 -23.85 9.60 -38.41
N PRO A 209 -22.60 9.17 -38.66
CA PRO A 209 -22.04 8.01 -37.97
C PRO A 209 -22.08 8.27 -36.45
N PRO A 210 -22.39 7.25 -35.63
CA PRO A 210 -22.44 7.43 -34.20
C PRO A 210 -21.06 7.85 -33.73
N HIS A 211 -20.93 9.11 -33.32
CA HIS A 211 -19.77 9.55 -32.56
C HIS A 211 -19.78 8.71 -31.30
N LYS A 212 -18.80 7.80 -31.16
CA LYS A 212 -18.53 7.15 -29.90
C LYS A 212 -18.23 8.26 -28.90
N ALA A 213 -19.21 8.64 -28.11
CA ALA A 213 -19.02 9.55 -27.00
C ALA A 213 -17.89 8.95 -26.13
N ALA A 214 -16.82 9.69 -25.98
CA ALA A 214 -15.72 9.29 -25.11
C ALA A 214 -16.33 9.04 -23.74
N ARG A 215 -16.39 7.77 -23.34
CA ARG A 215 -16.99 7.35 -22.08
C ARG A 215 -16.14 7.92 -20.96
N ASN A 216 -16.62 8.96 -20.29
CA ASN A 216 -15.94 9.52 -19.15
C ASN A 216 -15.80 8.42 -18.09
N LYS A 217 -14.58 8.06 -17.76
CA LYS A 217 -14.27 7.00 -16.79
C LYS A 217 -14.53 7.41 -15.35
N PHE A 218 -14.69 8.71 -15.10
CA PHE A 218 -15.10 9.25 -13.81
C PHE A 218 -15.78 10.62 -13.94
N ILE A 219 -16.61 10.94 -12.96
CA ILE A 219 -17.38 12.18 -12.90
C ILE A 219 -16.84 13.05 -11.77
N TRP A 220 -16.72 14.35 -12.01
CA TRP A 220 -16.22 15.36 -11.08
C TRP A 220 -17.34 16.26 -10.61
N TYR A 221 -17.40 16.46 -9.32
CA TYR A 221 -18.26 17.45 -8.72
C TYR A 221 -17.39 18.42 -7.93
N PRO A 222 -17.38 19.73 -8.26
CA PRO A 222 -16.70 20.72 -7.43
C PRO A 222 -17.35 20.76 -6.04
N VAL A 223 -16.55 20.74 -5.00
CA VAL A 223 -17.03 20.81 -3.62
C VAL A 223 -16.63 22.18 -3.07
N ALA A 224 -17.63 22.97 -2.66
CA ALA A 224 -17.37 24.20 -1.91
C ALA A 224 -16.85 23.82 -0.52
N ILE A 225 -15.62 24.24 -0.20
CA ILE A 225 -15.00 23.95 1.09
C ILE A 225 -15.14 25.13 2.00
N THR A 226 -15.83 24.93 3.12
CA THR A 226 -15.73 25.81 4.28
C THR A 226 -14.40 25.51 4.99
N ALA A 227 -13.37 26.30 4.65
CA ALA A 227 -11.97 25.89 4.75
C ALA A 227 -11.27 26.15 6.10
N LEU A 228 -11.95 26.50 7.19
CA LEU A 228 -11.23 27.00 8.36
C LEU A 228 -10.63 25.94 9.30
N ALA A 229 -11.24 24.77 9.44
CA ALA A 229 -10.78 23.79 10.43
C ALA A 229 -9.66 22.85 9.95
N THR A 230 -9.63 22.55 8.64
CA THR A 230 -8.64 21.60 8.08
C THR A 230 -7.28 22.21 7.79
N VAL A 231 -7.21 23.52 7.51
CA VAL A 231 -5.96 24.24 7.24
C VAL A 231 -5.07 24.27 8.48
N TRP A 232 -5.65 24.47 9.65
CA TRP A 232 -4.88 24.52 10.91
C TRP A 232 -4.25 23.16 11.25
N ALA A 233 -5.00 22.09 11.16
CA ALA A 233 -4.48 20.74 11.47
C ALA A 233 -3.38 20.28 10.49
N VAL A 234 -3.48 20.66 9.21
CA VAL A 234 -2.47 20.34 8.20
C VAL A 234 -1.21 21.16 8.42
N HIS A 235 -1.35 22.44 8.75
CA HIS A 235 -0.24 23.34 9.07
C HIS A 235 0.54 22.84 10.29
N GLU A 236 -0.15 22.49 11.38
CA GLU A 236 0.45 21.93 12.59
C GLU A 236 1.19 20.62 12.32
N ALA A 237 0.60 19.72 11.51
CA ALA A 237 1.18 18.39 11.23
C ALA A 237 2.45 18.44 10.37
N PHE A 238 2.57 19.43 9.47
CA PHE A 238 3.68 19.47 8.51
C PHE A 238 4.68 20.61 8.73
N GLU A 239 4.31 21.63 9.47
CA GLU A 239 5.17 22.81 9.71
C GLU A 239 5.71 22.88 11.15
N SER A 240 5.36 21.94 12.05
CA SER A 240 6.03 21.86 13.35
C SER A 240 7.53 21.72 13.13
N PRO A 241 8.34 22.75 13.37
CA PRO A 241 9.79 22.59 13.29
C PRO A 241 10.24 21.66 14.40
N ASP A 242 11.17 20.75 14.08
CA ASP A 242 12.03 20.14 15.08
C ASP A 242 12.74 21.31 15.80
N ARG A 243 12.18 21.79 16.88
CA ARG A 243 12.92 22.68 17.78
C ARG A 243 13.81 21.80 18.64
N PRO A 244 15.12 22.12 18.66
CA PRO A 244 16.08 21.45 19.52
C PRO A 244 15.75 21.63 21.00
#